data_667ac33298c056b07e4b77781c739d11
#
_entry.id   667ac33298c056b07e4b77781c739d11
#
_cell.length_a   1.000
_cell.length_b   1.000
_cell.length_c   1.000
_cell.angle_alpha   90.00
_cell.angle_beta   90.00
_cell.angle_gamma   90.00
#
_symmetry.space_group_name_H-M   'P 1'
#
loop_
_entity.id
_entity.type
_entity.pdbx_description
1 polymer ?
#
loop_
_entity_poly.entity_id
_entity_poly.type
_entity_poly.pdbx_seq_one_letter_code
_entity_poly.pdbx_strand_id
1 'polypeptide(L)'
;MISPSALLAPRIQTLDVTPIACEGQLVGRGIDAPVPGGSSDGYALSISGWIHASPAAPTKVHVVSEGRPLATAAVSFPRPDVADHLRVADQVPLGFLTDVTVLGLPLHFELRLEVELSDGRQFPFAAISGTRGPLRARFKPTICPVFVTNIGRCGSTLMMNLLRSHPRIVVHDLYPYETRALSYWLHMLKVLSEPANHERSANPNSYEDDAFWVGRHPHNMRPVIEPPPVQEFLRRDYVEKLAEFCQSSAEDFYRSVSEAQGVDEPVYAAEKRNPRPTARVASDLYPDAREIFLVREPRDMVCSMISFYERTQLVSFGRDQRAGDDEFVSGIAHALRDLVRQLRERREEAILVRYEDLVGDTAATLARVLNYLELPTGADSQREIVAQARASTSDSERHRTTADAGSSIGRWRRDLSEPMQALCTSAFAETFDELGYEP
;
A
#
# COMPACT_ATOMS: atom_id res chain seq x y z
N MET A 1 0.75 16.40 20.15
CA MET A 1 -0.57 16.48 20.83
C MET A 1 -1.61 16.82 19.79
N ILE A 2 -2.55 15.89 19.53
CA ILE A 2 -3.66 16.13 18.59
C ILE A 2 -4.55 17.22 19.22
N SER A 3 -4.84 18.27 18.45
CA SER A 3 -5.72 19.36 18.89
C SER A 3 -7.10 18.81 19.31
N PRO A 4 -7.75 19.33 20.37
CA PRO A 4 -9.10 18.94 20.75
C PRO A 4 -10.12 19.06 19.63
N SER A 5 -9.99 20.03 18.72
CA SER A 5 -10.86 20.18 17.54
C SER A 5 -10.65 19.05 16.52
N ALA A 6 -9.48 18.45 16.45
CA ALA A 6 -9.22 17.30 15.58
C ALA A 6 -9.91 16.02 16.10
N LEU A 7 -10.24 15.96 17.39
CA LEU A 7 -10.98 14.84 17.98
C LEU A 7 -12.47 14.85 17.59
N LEU A 8 -13.01 15.98 17.19
CA LEU A 8 -14.41 16.17 16.81
C LEU A 8 -14.64 16.16 15.29
N ALA A 9 -13.56 16.20 14.50
CA ALA A 9 -13.69 16.17 13.04
C ALA A 9 -14.19 14.78 12.58
N PRO A 10 -15.11 14.72 11.60
CA PRO A 10 -15.56 13.45 11.03
C PRO A 10 -14.39 12.66 10.43
N ARG A 11 -14.50 11.34 10.42
CA ARG A 11 -13.48 10.46 9.81
C ARG A 11 -13.48 10.54 8.28
N ILE A 12 -14.65 10.79 7.70
CA ILE A 12 -14.84 10.91 6.25
C ILE A 12 -15.69 12.12 6.00
N GLN A 13 -15.34 12.91 4.98
CA GLN A 13 -16.16 13.97 4.41
C GLN A 13 -16.16 13.82 2.89
N THR A 14 -17.33 13.70 2.30
CA THR A 14 -17.51 13.69 0.85
C THR A 14 -17.49 15.13 0.34
N LEU A 15 -16.61 15.44 -0.60
CA LEU A 15 -16.49 16.77 -1.19
C LEU A 15 -17.41 16.89 -2.39
N ASP A 16 -17.35 15.93 -3.31
CA ASP A 16 -18.12 15.95 -4.54
C ASP A 16 -18.47 14.54 -5.04
N VAL A 17 -19.54 14.49 -5.84
CA VAL A 17 -19.96 13.30 -6.59
C VAL A 17 -20.22 13.73 -8.03
N THR A 18 -19.27 13.46 -8.90
CA THR A 18 -19.27 13.97 -10.28
C THR A 18 -19.61 12.87 -11.28
N PRO A 19 -20.61 13.06 -12.15
CA PRO A 19 -20.85 12.16 -13.28
C PRO A 19 -19.69 12.19 -14.29
N ILE A 20 -19.27 11.03 -14.78
CA ILE A 20 -18.29 10.93 -15.88
C ILE A 20 -19.06 10.71 -17.18
N ALA A 21 -18.70 11.42 -18.24
CA ALA A 21 -19.36 11.30 -19.54
C ALA A 21 -19.24 9.86 -20.11
N CYS A 22 -20.35 9.28 -20.51
CA CYS A 22 -20.45 7.93 -21.08
C CYS A 22 -21.39 7.97 -22.31
N GLU A 23 -21.04 8.78 -23.31
CA GLU A 23 -21.90 9.07 -24.44
C GLU A 23 -22.48 7.80 -25.09
N GLY A 24 -23.83 7.68 -25.07
CA GLY A 24 -24.57 6.60 -25.71
C GLY A 24 -24.41 5.21 -25.08
N GLN A 25 -23.69 5.07 -23.95
CA GLN A 25 -23.44 3.78 -23.31
C GLN A 25 -24.45 3.47 -22.19
N LEU A 26 -24.96 4.51 -21.53
CA LEU A 26 -25.95 4.39 -20.46
C LEU A 26 -27.24 5.12 -20.82
N VAL A 27 -28.37 4.52 -20.46
CA VAL A 27 -29.70 5.15 -20.54
C VAL A 27 -29.93 6.09 -19.37
N GLY A 28 -29.46 5.70 -18.17
CA GLY A 28 -29.56 6.49 -16.97
C GLY A 28 -28.68 5.99 -15.84
N ARG A 29 -28.38 6.85 -14.89
CA ARG A 29 -27.59 6.56 -13.68
C ARG A 29 -27.84 7.59 -12.59
N GLY A 30 -27.60 7.21 -11.35
CA GLY A 30 -27.63 8.09 -10.19
C GLY A 30 -26.86 7.51 -9.01
N ILE A 31 -26.25 8.38 -8.23
CA ILE A 31 -25.61 8.04 -6.95
C ILE A 31 -26.49 8.63 -5.85
N ASP A 32 -27.00 7.75 -4.98
CA ASP A 32 -27.84 8.13 -3.85
C ASP A 32 -26.99 8.42 -2.59
N ALA A 33 -25.92 7.67 -2.44
CA ALA A 33 -24.93 7.86 -1.39
C ALA A 33 -23.51 7.58 -1.91
N PRO A 34 -22.52 8.33 -1.43
CA PRO A 34 -22.63 9.48 -0.53
C PRO A 34 -23.20 10.70 -1.25
N VAL A 35 -23.72 11.65 -0.48
CA VAL A 35 -24.12 12.96 -1.00
C VAL A 35 -22.99 13.98 -0.85
N PRO A 36 -22.85 14.96 -1.73
CA PRO A 36 -21.87 16.04 -1.58
C PRO A 36 -22.04 16.76 -0.24
N GLY A 37 -20.91 17.03 0.45
CA GLY A 37 -20.89 17.61 1.80
C GLY A 37 -21.26 16.64 2.92
N GLY A 38 -21.60 15.40 2.61
CA GLY A 38 -21.87 14.35 3.61
C GLY A 38 -20.63 13.99 4.43
N SER A 39 -20.83 13.54 5.67
CA SER A 39 -19.77 13.14 6.57
C SER A 39 -20.11 11.85 7.31
N SER A 40 -19.08 11.15 7.78
CA SER A 40 -19.18 9.93 8.61
C SER A 40 -18.08 9.92 9.67
N ASP A 41 -18.43 9.42 10.85
CA ASP A 41 -17.46 9.17 11.94
C ASP A 41 -16.84 7.78 11.87
N GLY A 42 -17.26 6.94 10.93
CA GLY A 42 -16.72 5.61 10.71
C GLY A 42 -15.59 5.58 9.69
N TYR A 43 -14.95 4.42 9.58
CA TYR A 43 -13.85 4.16 8.64
C TYR A 43 -14.31 3.48 7.35
N ALA A 44 -15.62 3.42 7.10
CA ALA A 44 -16.20 2.90 5.88
C ALA A 44 -17.13 3.93 5.24
N LEU A 45 -17.08 4.01 3.91
CA LEU A 45 -17.95 4.84 3.09
C LEU A 45 -18.98 3.95 2.40
N SER A 46 -20.26 4.23 2.64
CA SER A 46 -21.36 3.56 1.93
C SER A 46 -21.56 4.21 0.57
N ILE A 47 -21.60 3.40 -0.48
CA ILE A 47 -21.83 3.81 -1.86
C ILE A 47 -23.06 3.08 -2.38
N SER A 48 -24.08 3.82 -2.77
CA SER A 48 -25.31 3.27 -3.36
C SER A 48 -25.81 4.14 -4.51
N GLY A 49 -26.55 3.50 -5.39
CA GLY A 49 -27.12 4.20 -6.53
C GLY A 49 -27.85 3.24 -7.45
N TRP A 50 -28.10 3.72 -8.66
CA TRP A 50 -28.76 2.96 -9.70
C TRP A 50 -28.12 3.23 -11.05
N ILE A 51 -28.21 2.25 -11.96
CA ILE A 51 -27.66 2.33 -13.30
C ILE A 51 -28.50 1.51 -14.26
N HIS A 52 -28.72 2.06 -15.46
CA HIS A 52 -29.43 1.38 -16.54
C HIS A 52 -28.72 1.58 -17.87
N ALA A 53 -28.57 0.49 -18.61
CA ALA A 53 -28.03 0.46 -19.97
C ALA A 53 -28.86 -0.46 -20.87
N SER A 54 -28.85 -0.21 -22.17
CA SER A 54 -29.52 -1.01 -23.19
C SER A 54 -28.70 -0.94 -24.48
N PRO A 55 -28.52 -2.07 -25.24
CA PRO A 55 -29.15 -3.38 -25.00
C PRO A 55 -28.45 -4.24 -23.95
N ALA A 56 -27.16 -4.01 -23.63
CA ALA A 56 -26.42 -4.80 -22.64
C ALA A 56 -26.74 -4.29 -21.22
N ALA A 57 -27.27 -5.18 -20.36
CA ALA A 57 -27.64 -4.83 -18.99
C ALA A 57 -26.39 -4.64 -18.10
N PRO A 58 -26.41 -3.69 -17.12
CA PRO A 58 -25.39 -3.58 -16.11
C PRO A 58 -25.41 -4.84 -15.21
N THR A 59 -24.24 -5.36 -14.89
CA THR A 59 -24.09 -6.54 -14.02
C THR A 59 -23.41 -6.20 -12.71
N LYS A 60 -22.35 -5.37 -12.77
CA LYS A 60 -21.56 -5.00 -11.60
C LYS A 60 -21.14 -3.54 -11.65
N VAL A 61 -20.87 -3.00 -10.47
CA VAL A 61 -20.20 -1.71 -10.25
C VAL A 61 -18.92 -1.96 -9.47
N HIS A 62 -17.79 -1.57 -10.03
CA HIS A 62 -16.48 -1.63 -9.39
C HIS A 62 -16.13 -0.28 -8.81
N VAL A 63 -15.69 -0.25 -7.56
CA VAL A 63 -15.13 0.93 -6.91
C VAL A 63 -13.62 0.86 -7.03
N VAL A 64 -13.02 1.81 -7.72
CA VAL A 64 -11.60 1.83 -8.06
C VAL A 64 -10.92 3.06 -7.48
N SER A 65 -9.78 2.89 -6.83
CA SER A 65 -8.90 3.98 -6.40
C SER A 65 -7.49 3.74 -6.92
N GLU A 66 -6.88 4.76 -7.53
CA GLU A 66 -5.52 4.70 -8.07
C GLU A 66 -5.30 3.48 -9.00
N GLY A 67 -6.31 3.13 -9.80
CA GLY A 67 -6.26 1.99 -10.71
C GLY A 67 -6.41 0.61 -10.06
N ARG A 68 -6.75 0.56 -8.76
CA ARG A 68 -6.94 -0.69 -8.01
C ARG A 68 -8.41 -0.85 -7.61
N PRO A 69 -9.00 -2.02 -7.82
CA PRO A 69 -10.34 -2.31 -7.31
C PRO A 69 -10.31 -2.38 -5.78
N LEU A 70 -11.25 -1.69 -5.13
CA LEU A 70 -11.47 -1.72 -3.68
C LEU A 70 -12.65 -2.60 -3.32
N ALA A 71 -13.73 -2.51 -4.09
CA ALA A 71 -14.94 -3.30 -3.89
C ALA A 71 -15.66 -3.51 -5.21
N THR A 72 -16.52 -4.49 -5.26
CA THR A 72 -17.44 -4.77 -6.36
C THR A 72 -18.83 -4.98 -5.80
N ALA A 73 -19.84 -4.36 -6.41
CA ALA A 73 -21.25 -4.52 -6.08
C ALA A 73 -21.99 -5.10 -7.27
N ALA A 74 -22.87 -6.07 -7.05
CA ALA A 74 -23.82 -6.50 -8.07
C ALA A 74 -24.89 -5.41 -8.31
N VAL A 75 -25.33 -5.26 -9.55
CA VAL A 75 -26.56 -4.55 -9.86
C VAL A 75 -27.69 -5.55 -9.73
N SER A 76 -28.27 -5.66 -8.52
CA SER A 76 -29.06 -6.84 -8.14
C SER A 76 -30.45 -6.57 -7.59
N PHE A 77 -30.78 -5.34 -7.20
CA PHE A 77 -32.09 -5.07 -6.65
C PHE A 77 -32.91 -4.07 -7.47
N PRO A 78 -34.26 -4.24 -7.48
CA PRO A 78 -35.13 -3.36 -8.22
C PRO A 78 -35.21 -1.97 -7.57
N ARG A 79 -35.47 -0.97 -8.37
CA ARG A 79 -35.67 0.43 -8.00
C ARG A 79 -36.98 0.94 -8.62
N PRO A 80 -38.14 0.63 -8.00
CA PRO A 80 -39.43 1.06 -8.54
C PRO A 80 -39.56 2.58 -8.69
N ASP A 81 -38.91 3.34 -7.78
CA ASP A 81 -38.83 4.79 -7.80
C ASP A 81 -38.12 5.35 -9.05
N VAL A 82 -37.24 4.57 -9.65
CA VAL A 82 -36.50 4.93 -10.89
C VAL A 82 -37.11 4.27 -12.11
N ALA A 83 -37.65 3.04 -11.97
CA ALA A 83 -38.20 2.25 -13.05
C ALA A 83 -39.32 2.98 -13.82
N ASP A 84 -40.24 3.65 -13.10
CA ASP A 84 -41.29 4.47 -13.68
C ASP A 84 -40.73 5.59 -14.56
N HIS A 85 -39.70 6.28 -14.07
CA HIS A 85 -39.05 7.39 -14.80
C HIS A 85 -38.35 6.91 -16.07
N LEU A 86 -37.70 5.74 -15.99
CA LEU A 86 -37.00 5.12 -17.12
C LEU A 86 -37.94 4.32 -18.06
N ARG A 87 -39.19 4.15 -17.68
CA ARG A 87 -40.20 3.34 -18.40
C ARG A 87 -39.76 1.88 -18.61
N VAL A 88 -39.17 1.28 -17.58
CA VAL A 88 -38.80 -0.13 -17.52
C VAL A 88 -39.66 -0.85 -16.48
N ALA A 89 -39.69 -2.17 -16.55
CA ALA A 89 -40.48 -3.00 -15.62
C ALA A 89 -39.88 -2.89 -14.19
N ASP A 90 -40.75 -2.85 -13.17
CA ASP A 90 -40.37 -2.67 -11.75
C ASP A 90 -39.37 -3.72 -11.23
N GLN A 91 -39.37 -4.93 -11.82
CA GLN A 91 -38.50 -6.03 -11.43
C GLN A 91 -37.09 -5.96 -12.03
N VAL A 92 -36.84 -5.02 -12.95
CA VAL A 92 -35.50 -4.87 -13.55
C VAL A 92 -34.52 -4.47 -12.47
N PRO A 93 -33.40 -5.22 -12.30
CA PRO A 93 -32.39 -4.83 -11.33
C PRO A 93 -31.65 -3.59 -11.83
N LEU A 94 -31.75 -2.50 -11.08
CA LEU A 94 -31.13 -1.22 -11.38
C LEU A 94 -30.20 -0.77 -10.26
N GLY A 95 -30.47 -1.21 -9.03
CA GLY A 95 -29.80 -0.74 -7.84
C GLY A 95 -28.51 -1.50 -7.51
N PHE A 96 -27.53 -0.79 -7.01
CA PHE A 96 -26.31 -1.32 -6.42
C PHE A 96 -26.02 -0.67 -5.07
N LEU A 97 -25.33 -1.43 -4.22
CA LEU A 97 -24.93 -1.00 -2.88
C LEU A 97 -23.64 -1.72 -2.47
N THR A 98 -22.67 -0.97 -1.96
CA THR A 98 -21.47 -1.51 -1.33
C THR A 98 -20.95 -0.57 -0.26
N ASP A 99 -20.13 -1.09 0.65
CA ASP A 99 -19.32 -0.29 1.56
C ASP A 99 -17.85 -0.47 1.23
N VAL A 100 -17.07 0.58 1.33
CA VAL A 100 -15.61 0.54 1.11
C VAL A 100 -14.89 1.11 2.33
N THR A 101 -13.81 0.45 2.75
CA THR A 101 -12.94 1.03 3.77
C THR A 101 -12.17 2.21 3.21
N VAL A 102 -12.00 3.25 4.04
CA VAL A 102 -11.12 4.38 3.69
C VAL A 102 -9.71 4.22 4.24
N LEU A 103 -9.44 3.12 4.97
CA LEU A 103 -8.11 2.83 5.50
C LEU A 103 -7.13 2.55 4.36
N GLY A 104 -6.03 3.29 4.35
CA GLY A 104 -5.03 3.19 3.28
C GLY A 104 -5.31 4.01 2.03
N LEU A 105 -6.45 4.71 1.94
CA LEU A 105 -6.64 5.75 0.92
C LEU A 105 -5.78 6.98 1.24
N PRO A 106 -5.47 7.84 0.25
CA PRO A 106 -4.92 9.17 0.51
C PRO A 106 -5.82 9.99 1.45
N LEU A 107 -5.28 10.99 2.14
CA LEU A 107 -6.08 11.90 2.97
C LEU A 107 -7.10 12.68 2.12
N HIS A 108 -6.75 13.02 0.90
CA HIS A 108 -7.66 13.48 -0.16
C HIS A 108 -7.77 12.33 -1.16
N PHE A 109 -8.91 11.69 -1.22
CA PHE A 109 -9.11 10.52 -2.07
C PHE A 109 -10.08 10.81 -3.21
N GLU A 110 -9.89 10.06 -4.30
CA GLU A 110 -10.82 9.93 -5.40
C GLU A 110 -11.15 8.44 -5.61
N LEU A 111 -12.45 8.14 -5.67
CA LEU A 111 -12.97 6.84 -6.03
C LEU A 111 -13.65 6.96 -7.40
N ARG A 112 -13.26 6.10 -8.32
CA ARG A 112 -13.91 5.99 -9.62
C ARG A 112 -14.88 4.81 -9.61
N LEU A 113 -16.11 5.03 -10.03
CA LEU A 113 -17.11 3.99 -10.17
C LEU A 113 -17.14 3.56 -11.63
N GLU A 114 -16.87 2.28 -11.87
CA GLU A 114 -16.86 1.67 -13.19
C GLU A 114 -17.96 0.61 -13.28
N VAL A 115 -18.75 0.65 -14.35
CA VAL A 115 -19.80 -0.34 -14.61
C VAL A 115 -19.26 -1.43 -15.51
N GLU A 116 -19.58 -2.69 -15.20
CA GLU A 116 -19.43 -3.85 -16.09
C GLU A 116 -20.79 -4.23 -16.67
N LEU A 117 -20.86 -4.35 -17.98
CA LEU A 117 -22.07 -4.76 -18.70
C LEU A 117 -22.06 -6.27 -18.98
N SER A 118 -23.24 -6.81 -19.31
CA SER A 118 -23.43 -8.24 -19.64
C SER A 118 -22.67 -8.72 -20.88
N ASP A 119 -22.19 -7.80 -21.73
CA ASP A 119 -21.35 -8.06 -22.89
C ASP A 119 -19.84 -7.96 -22.61
N GLY A 120 -19.47 -7.73 -21.34
CA GLY A 120 -18.07 -7.62 -20.89
C GLY A 120 -17.43 -6.24 -21.03
N ARG A 121 -18.14 -5.25 -21.58
CA ARG A 121 -17.64 -3.86 -21.60
C ARG A 121 -17.59 -3.31 -20.18
N GLN A 122 -16.50 -2.61 -19.86
CA GLN A 122 -16.31 -1.91 -18.59
C GLN A 122 -15.85 -0.49 -18.85
N PHE A 123 -16.44 0.49 -18.15
CA PHE A 123 -16.09 1.90 -18.28
C PHE A 123 -16.52 2.71 -17.06
N PRO A 124 -15.83 3.84 -16.75
CA PRO A 124 -16.18 4.69 -15.64
C PRO A 124 -17.47 5.50 -15.94
N PHE A 125 -18.29 5.70 -14.90
CA PHE A 125 -19.52 6.47 -15.02
C PHE A 125 -19.69 7.56 -13.95
N ALA A 126 -18.97 7.49 -12.83
CA ALA A 126 -18.97 8.52 -11.79
C ALA A 126 -17.64 8.55 -11.03
N ALA A 127 -17.34 9.69 -10.42
CA ALA A 127 -16.24 9.85 -9.47
C ALA A 127 -16.78 10.42 -8.15
N ILE A 128 -16.19 9.97 -7.03
CA ILE A 128 -16.46 10.46 -5.69
C ILE A 128 -15.16 11.00 -5.13
N SER A 129 -15.07 12.28 -4.84
CA SER A 129 -13.95 12.87 -4.12
C SER A 129 -14.28 13.11 -2.66
N GLY A 130 -13.30 12.97 -1.79
CA GLY A 130 -13.49 13.14 -0.37
C GLY A 130 -12.21 13.36 0.39
N THR A 131 -12.34 13.63 1.67
CA THR A 131 -11.25 13.66 2.63
C THR A 131 -11.49 12.62 3.70
N ARG A 132 -10.41 12.03 4.19
CA ARG A 132 -10.44 11.19 5.39
C ARG A 132 -9.49 11.74 6.46
N GLY A 133 -9.82 11.51 7.71
CA GLY A 133 -8.88 11.69 8.80
C GLY A 133 -7.88 10.51 8.88
N PRO A 134 -6.76 10.68 9.59
CA PRO A 134 -5.86 9.58 9.90
C PRO A 134 -6.56 8.55 10.80
N LEU A 135 -6.13 7.30 10.71
CA LEU A 135 -6.55 6.27 11.67
C LEU A 135 -6.04 6.65 13.07
N ARG A 136 -6.93 6.66 14.04
CA ARG A 136 -6.61 7.04 15.42
C ARG A 136 -6.39 5.78 16.26
N ALA A 137 -5.34 5.82 17.06
CA ALA A 137 -5.08 4.85 18.10
C ALA A 137 -4.61 5.59 19.37
N ARG A 138 -4.96 5.06 20.54
CA ARG A 138 -4.55 5.65 21.82
C ARG A 138 -3.17 5.16 22.25
N PHE A 139 -2.72 4.07 21.69
CA PHE A 139 -1.39 3.52 21.95
C PHE A 139 -0.31 4.52 21.54
N LYS A 140 0.72 4.63 22.38
CA LYS A 140 1.88 5.50 22.11
C LYS A 140 3.11 4.61 21.97
N PRO A 141 3.55 4.32 20.75
CA PRO A 141 4.76 3.54 20.54
C PRO A 141 5.98 4.21 21.18
N THR A 142 6.83 3.41 21.79
CA THR A 142 8.14 3.87 22.31
C THR A 142 9.28 3.47 21.37
N ILE A 143 9.06 2.46 20.54
CA ILE A 143 9.96 2.04 19.46
C ILE A 143 9.30 2.36 18.13
N CYS A 144 9.81 3.38 17.44
CA CYS A 144 9.25 3.81 16.16
C CYS A 144 9.77 2.94 15.00
N PRO A 145 8.94 2.58 14.01
CA PRO A 145 9.42 1.86 12.85
C PRO A 145 10.27 2.76 11.93
N VAL A 146 11.34 2.17 11.39
CA VAL A 146 12.07 2.68 10.23
C VAL A 146 11.82 1.74 9.06
N PHE A 147 11.18 2.23 8.02
CA PHE A 147 10.90 1.45 6.83
C PHE A 147 12.01 1.62 5.79
N VAL A 148 12.57 0.49 5.33
CA VAL A 148 13.43 0.45 4.14
C VAL A 148 12.55 -0.01 2.97
N THR A 149 11.92 0.97 2.32
CA THR A 149 10.98 0.74 1.21
C THR A 149 11.72 0.54 -0.09
N ASN A 150 11.49 -0.59 -0.72
CA ASN A 150 12.19 -1.00 -1.93
C ASN A 150 11.40 -2.06 -2.70
N ILE A 151 11.77 -2.33 -3.95
CA ILE A 151 11.16 -3.38 -4.78
C ILE A 151 12.05 -4.60 -4.98
N GLY A 152 13.16 -4.67 -4.25
CA GLY A 152 14.14 -5.77 -4.30
C GLY A 152 15.37 -5.47 -5.16
N ARG A 153 16.46 -6.20 -4.91
CA ARG A 153 17.75 -6.13 -5.63
C ARG A 153 18.42 -4.74 -5.69
N CYS A 154 18.10 -3.87 -4.76
CA CYS A 154 18.61 -2.49 -4.63
C CYS A 154 19.54 -2.29 -3.42
N GLY A 155 20.12 -3.37 -2.85
CA GLY A 155 21.05 -3.27 -1.72
C GLY A 155 20.38 -3.22 -0.34
N SER A 156 19.10 -3.56 -0.24
CA SER A 156 18.33 -3.51 1.01
C SER A 156 18.94 -4.37 2.13
N THR A 157 19.58 -5.49 1.81
CA THR A 157 20.27 -6.32 2.81
C THR A 157 21.48 -5.60 3.41
N LEU A 158 22.27 -4.87 2.60
CA LEU A 158 23.37 -4.05 3.10
C LEU A 158 22.85 -2.91 3.98
N MET A 159 21.78 -2.22 3.56
CA MET A 159 21.17 -1.16 4.38
C MET A 159 20.68 -1.73 5.73
N MET A 160 20.03 -2.88 5.74
CA MET A 160 19.57 -3.50 6.99
C MET A 160 20.75 -3.89 7.90
N ASN A 161 21.87 -4.39 7.34
CA ASN A 161 23.08 -4.66 8.11
C ASN A 161 23.68 -3.39 8.74
N LEU A 162 23.71 -2.27 8.00
CA LEU A 162 24.17 -0.99 8.52
C LEU A 162 23.28 -0.51 9.68
N LEU A 163 21.96 -0.59 9.51
CA LEU A 163 21.01 -0.19 10.56
C LEU A 163 21.12 -1.13 11.79
N ARG A 164 21.25 -2.44 11.59
CA ARG A 164 21.41 -3.44 12.65
C ARG A 164 22.66 -3.22 13.49
N SER A 165 23.73 -2.73 12.89
CA SER A 165 24.99 -2.46 13.60
C SER A 165 24.96 -1.19 14.44
N HIS A 166 23.87 -0.43 14.40
CA HIS A 166 23.69 0.76 15.24
C HIS A 166 23.08 0.41 16.60
N PRO A 167 23.66 0.87 17.74
CA PRO A 167 23.27 0.40 19.09
C PRO A 167 21.86 0.81 19.54
N ARG A 168 21.15 1.66 18.80
CA ARG A 168 19.80 2.11 19.13
C ARG A 168 18.76 1.71 18.08
N ILE A 169 19.11 0.85 17.15
CA ILE A 169 18.20 0.35 16.11
C ILE A 169 18.08 -1.17 16.21
N VAL A 170 16.87 -1.64 16.40
CA VAL A 170 16.56 -3.07 16.40
C VAL A 170 16.27 -3.53 14.98
N VAL A 171 16.86 -4.65 14.59
CA VAL A 171 16.57 -5.36 13.34
C VAL A 171 16.47 -6.83 13.64
N HIS A 172 15.34 -7.48 13.38
CA HIS A 172 15.21 -8.91 13.60
C HIS A 172 16.24 -9.69 12.75
N ASP A 173 17.14 -10.40 13.44
CA ASP A 173 18.32 -11.04 12.85
C ASP A 173 17.97 -12.38 12.18
N LEU A 174 17.02 -12.35 11.27
CA LEU A 174 16.70 -13.48 10.40
C LEU A 174 17.03 -13.09 8.96
N TYR A 175 18.19 -13.53 8.50
CA TYR A 175 18.65 -13.26 7.13
C TYR A 175 17.63 -13.77 6.08
N PRO A 176 17.26 -13.03 5.04
CA PRO A 176 17.75 -11.71 4.61
C PRO A 176 16.95 -10.52 5.15
N TYR A 177 16.49 -10.55 6.38
CA TYR A 177 15.74 -9.47 7.07
C TYR A 177 14.35 -9.23 6.46
N GLU A 178 13.61 -10.28 6.19
CA GLU A 178 12.29 -10.24 5.53
C GLU A 178 11.12 -10.55 6.50
N THR A 179 11.35 -10.47 7.81
CA THR A 179 10.33 -10.79 8.80
C THR A 179 9.08 -9.91 8.66
N ARG A 180 9.27 -8.59 8.47
CA ARG A 180 8.18 -7.64 8.20
C ARG A 180 7.03 -7.77 9.21
N ALA A 181 7.37 -7.82 10.51
CA ALA A 181 6.40 -8.09 11.58
C ALA A 181 5.25 -7.08 11.58
N LEU A 182 5.55 -5.78 11.47
CA LEU A 182 4.50 -4.76 11.41
C LEU A 182 3.60 -4.93 10.19
N SER A 183 4.15 -5.32 9.03
CA SER A 183 3.32 -5.57 7.84
C SER A 183 2.33 -6.70 8.05
N TYR A 184 2.68 -7.71 8.86
CA TYR A 184 1.77 -8.78 9.26
C TYR A 184 0.58 -8.22 10.09
N TRP A 185 0.86 -7.39 11.10
CA TRP A 185 -0.17 -6.78 11.93
C TRP A 185 -1.04 -5.80 11.14
N LEU A 186 -0.45 -5.03 10.23
CA LEU A 186 -1.21 -4.13 9.34
C LEU A 186 -2.11 -4.90 8.36
N HIS A 187 -1.67 -6.09 7.92
CA HIS A 187 -2.52 -6.95 7.09
C HIS A 187 -3.73 -7.45 7.88
N MET A 188 -3.52 -7.91 9.12
CA MET A 188 -4.59 -8.32 10.01
C MET A 188 -5.57 -7.16 10.28
N LEU A 189 -5.06 -5.97 10.60
CA LEU A 189 -5.88 -4.77 10.78
C LEU A 189 -6.73 -4.49 9.54
N LYS A 190 -6.12 -4.54 8.35
CA LYS A 190 -6.83 -4.30 7.10
C LYS A 190 -7.97 -5.32 6.90
N VAL A 191 -7.67 -6.60 7.01
CA VAL A 191 -8.66 -7.68 6.81
C VAL A 191 -9.83 -7.54 7.78
N LEU A 192 -9.56 -7.34 9.07
CA LEU A 192 -10.58 -7.27 10.11
C LEU A 192 -11.35 -5.95 10.15
N SER A 193 -10.85 -4.90 9.49
CA SER A 193 -11.54 -3.60 9.39
C SER A 193 -12.24 -3.40 8.03
N GLU A 194 -12.15 -4.35 7.11
CA GLU A 194 -12.91 -4.26 5.87
C GLU A 194 -14.40 -4.46 6.12
N PRO A 195 -15.26 -3.68 5.43
CA PRO A 195 -16.69 -3.88 5.52
C PRO A 195 -17.09 -5.27 5.01
N ALA A 196 -18.05 -5.89 5.70
CA ALA A 196 -18.66 -7.11 5.18
C ALA A 196 -19.46 -6.80 3.93
N ASN A 197 -19.24 -7.53 2.86
CA ASN A 197 -19.95 -7.42 1.60
C ASN A 197 -20.67 -8.74 1.26
N HIS A 198 -21.83 -8.65 0.61
CA HIS A 198 -22.59 -9.82 0.16
C HIS A 198 -21.84 -10.66 -0.89
N GLU A 199 -20.98 -10.04 -1.69
CA GLU A 199 -20.21 -10.74 -2.70
C GLU A 199 -18.89 -11.23 -2.14
N ARG A 200 -18.87 -12.45 -1.65
CA ARG A 200 -17.69 -13.16 -1.11
C ARG A 200 -16.52 -13.24 -2.08
N SER A 201 -16.79 -13.20 -3.37
CA SER A 201 -15.77 -13.31 -4.43
C SER A 201 -15.00 -12.03 -4.69
N ALA A 202 -15.48 -10.89 -4.21
CA ALA A 202 -14.89 -9.57 -4.53
C ALA A 202 -13.56 -9.32 -3.79
N ASN A 203 -13.39 -9.88 -2.61
CA ASN A 203 -12.17 -9.76 -1.83
C ASN A 203 -11.82 -11.08 -1.15
N PRO A 204 -10.83 -11.84 -1.65
CA PRO A 204 -10.44 -13.14 -1.08
C PRO A 204 -9.84 -13.02 0.34
N ASN A 205 -9.53 -11.82 0.80
CA ASN A 205 -9.03 -11.56 2.14
C ASN A 205 -10.11 -11.06 3.10
N SER A 206 -11.36 -10.85 2.66
CA SER A 206 -12.45 -10.47 3.55
C SER A 206 -12.96 -11.69 4.34
N TYR A 207 -13.46 -11.42 5.54
CA TYR A 207 -14.13 -12.44 6.33
C TYR A 207 -15.45 -12.88 5.69
N GLU A 208 -15.84 -14.11 5.94
CA GLU A 208 -17.11 -14.67 5.53
C GLU A 208 -18.28 -14.14 6.37
N ASP A 209 -19.47 -14.69 6.15
CA ASP A 209 -20.78 -14.19 6.58
C ASP A 209 -20.95 -13.82 8.05
N ASP A 210 -20.23 -14.47 8.95
CA ASP A 210 -20.32 -14.26 10.38
C ASP A 210 -19.33 -13.20 10.89
N ALA A 211 -18.68 -12.49 9.98
CA ALA A 211 -17.70 -11.48 10.34
C ALA A 211 -18.35 -10.27 11.03
N PHE A 212 -17.64 -9.74 11.99
CA PHE A 212 -17.89 -8.44 12.53
C PHE A 212 -17.79 -7.39 11.42
N TRP A 213 -18.73 -6.45 11.32
CA TRP A 213 -18.79 -5.51 10.20
C TRP A 213 -18.57 -4.07 10.61
N VAL A 214 -17.95 -3.31 9.73
CA VAL A 214 -17.63 -1.88 9.91
C VAL A 214 -18.60 -0.98 9.15
N GLY A 215 -19.28 -1.52 8.17
CA GLY A 215 -20.26 -0.85 7.32
C GLY A 215 -21.69 -1.25 7.63
N ARG A 216 -22.37 -1.82 6.64
CA ARG A 216 -23.75 -2.32 6.75
C ARG A 216 -23.74 -3.81 7.02
N HIS A 217 -24.80 -4.26 7.71
CA HIS A 217 -24.97 -5.70 7.93
C HIS A 217 -25.11 -6.45 6.61
N PRO A 218 -24.33 -7.53 6.38
CA PRO A 218 -24.27 -8.21 5.07
C PRO A 218 -25.61 -8.86 4.67
N HIS A 219 -26.43 -9.29 5.63
CA HIS A 219 -27.71 -9.94 5.38
C HIS A 219 -28.89 -8.97 5.29
N ASN A 220 -28.69 -7.69 5.61
CA ASN A 220 -29.71 -6.67 5.60
C ASN A 220 -29.27 -5.52 4.69
N MET A 221 -29.76 -5.48 3.46
CA MET A 221 -29.59 -4.32 2.58
C MET A 221 -30.11 -3.01 3.19
N ARG A 222 -30.78 -3.08 4.34
CA ARG A 222 -31.23 -1.93 5.10
C ARG A 222 -30.16 -1.46 6.09
N PRO A 223 -30.09 -0.16 6.40
CA PRO A 223 -29.26 0.31 7.51
C PRO A 223 -29.64 -0.45 8.78
N VAL A 224 -28.66 -1.01 9.45
CA VAL A 224 -28.90 -1.59 10.77
C VAL A 224 -29.20 -0.42 11.71
N ILE A 225 -30.42 -0.41 12.25
CA ILE A 225 -30.83 0.58 13.24
C ILE A 225 -30.39 0.04 14.62
N GLU A 226 -29.12 0.20 14.88
CA GLU A 226 -28.58 -0.08 16.21
C GLU A 226 -28.67 1.18 17.09
N PRO A 227 -28.75 1.04 18.42
CA PRO A 227 -28.59 2.17 19.32
C PRO A 227 -27.27 2.90 19.06
N PRO A 228 -27.25 4.25 19.17
CA PRO A 228 -26.06 5.04 18.83
C PRO A 228 -24.74 4.53 19.43
N PRO A 229 -24.65 4.09 20.70
CA PRO A 229 -23.41 3.56 21.26
C PRO A 229 -22.90 2.29 20.55
N VAL A 230 -23.79 1.44 20.05
CA VAL A 230 -23.43 0.22 19.32
C VAL A 230 -22.95 0.58 17.91
N GLN A 231 -23.63 1.51 17.26
CA GLN A 231 -23.19 2.01 15.95
C GLN A 231 -21.81 2.65 16.01
N GLU A 232 -21.56 3.50 17.00
CA GLU A 232 -20.25 4.11 17.23
C GLU A 232 -19.16 3.06 17.43
N PHE A 233 -19.45 2.06 18.27
CA PHE A 233 -18.53 0.97 18.52
C PHE A 233 -18.19 0.20 17.22
N LEU A 234 -19.20 -0.22 16.46
CA LEU A 234 -19.01 -1.02 15.25
C LEU A 234 -18.29 -0.26 14.12
N ARG A 235 -18.58 1.03 13.97
CA ARG A 235 -18.07 1.82 12.84
C ARG A 235 -16.72 2.49 13.12
N ARG A 236 -16.41 2.78 14.39
CA ARG A 236 -15.24 3.54 14.79
C ARG A 236 -14.40 2.84 15.84
N ASP A 237 -14.97 2.64 17.04
CA ASP A 237 -14.21 2.23 18.23
C ASP A 237 -13.59 0.84 18.07
N TYR A 238 -14.28 -0.05 17.36
CA TYR A 238 -13.77 -1.38 17.00
C TYR A 238 -12.47 -1.27 16.21
N VAL A 239 -12.46 -0.45 15.15
CA VAL A 239 -11.29 -0.28 14.27
C VAL A 239 -10.12 0.37 15.03
N GLU A 240 -10.42 1.38 15.86
CA GLU A 240 -9.41 2.07 16.67
C GLU A 240 -8.79 1.13 17.73
N LYS A 241 -9.62 0.29 18.39
CA LYS A 241 -9.12 -0.75 19.33
C LYS A 241 -8.30 -1.82 18.65
N LEU A 242 -8.68 -2.23 17.45
CA LEU A 242 -7.90 -3.18 16.66
C LEU A 242 -6.56 -2.58 16.26
N ALA A 243 -6.53 -1.31 15.90
CA ALA A 243 -5.29 -0.58 15.62
C ALA A 243 -4.37 -0.52 16.85
N GLU A 244 -4.91 -0.22 18.04
CA GLU A 244 -4.16 -0.25 19.31
C GLU A 244 -3.56 -1.63 19.59
N PHE A 245 -4.34 -2.69 19.38
CA PHE A 245 -3.87 -4.06 19.54
C PHE A 245 -2.71 -4.38 18.57
N CYS A 246 -2.83 -3.98 17.30
CA CYS A 246 -1.78 -4.21 16.32
C CYS A 246 -0.49 -3.46 16.65
N GLN A 247 -0.60 -2.21 17.14
CA GLN A 247 0.57 -1.44 17.55
C GLN A 247 1.25 -2.03 18.79
N SER A 248 0.49 -2.39 19.83
CA SER A 248 1.06 -2.99 21.05
C SER A 248 1.74 -4.34 20.74
N SER A 249 1.10 -5.18 19.90
CA SER A 249 1.68 -6.47 19.50
C SER A 249 2.97 -6.31 18.68
N ALA A 250 3.05 -5.30 17.83
CA ALA A 250 4.27 -4.98 17.09
C ALA A 250 5.39 -4.51 18.04
N GLU A 251 5.05 -3.68 19.02
CA GLU A 251 6.01 -3.21 20.02
C GLU A 251 6.51 -4.35 20.91
N ASP A 252 5.65 -5.26 21.34
CA ASP A 252 6.05 -6.45 22.12
C ASP A 252 7.05 -7.31 21.33
N PHE A 253 6.82 -7.48 20.03
CA PHE A 253 7.78 -8.16 19.16
C PHE A 253 9.12 -7.41 19.08
N TYR A 254 9.10 -6.09 18.89
CA TYR A 254 10.34 -5.29 18.83
C TYR A 254 11.12 -5.33 20.15
N ARG A 255 10.44 -5.31 21.28
CA ARG A 255 11.07 -5.48 22.60
C ARG A 255 11.71 -6.85 22.76
N SER A 256 11.01 -7.91 22.36
CA SER A 256 11.57 -9.27 22.41
C SER A 256 12.82 -9.40 21.54
N VAL A 257 12.85 -8.76 20.37
CA VAL A 257 14.05 -8.72 19.51
C VAL A 257 15.15 -7.89 20.15
N SER A 258 14.83 -6.75 20.77
CA SER A 258 15.77 -5.89 21.49
C SER A 258 16.49 -6.66 22.61
N GLU A 259 15.73 -7.35 23.45
CA GLU A 259 16.25 -8.22 24.51
C GLU A 259 17.18 -9.31 23.96
N ALA A 260 16.76 -10.00 22.91
CA ALA A 260 17.56 -11.06 22.29
C ALA A 260 18.87 -10.56 21.67
N GLN A 261 18.92 -9.30 21.23
CA GLN A 261 20.09 -8.68 20.61
C GLN A 261 20.95 -7.87 21.59
N GLY A 262 20.49 -7.71 22.84
CA GLY A 262 21.17 -6.87 23.83
C GLY A 262 21.20 -5.40 23.43
N VAL A 263 20.17 -4.90 22.76
CA VAL A 263 20.01 -3.49 22.42
C VAL A 263 19.29 -2.79 23.56
N ASP A 264 20.02 -2.00 24.32
CA ASP A 264 19.45 -1.21 25.39
C ASP A 264 18.82 0.09 24.84
N GLU A 265 17.64 0.44 25.33
CA GLU A 265 16.93 1.66 24.96
C GLU A 265 16.78 1.90 23.41
N PRO A 266 16.18 0.96 22.68
CA PRO A 266 15.98 1.14 21.25
C PRO A 266 15.06 2.33 20.97
N VAL A 267 15.40 3.11 19.94
CA VAL A 267 14.56 4.20 19.44
C VAL A 267 13.77 3.73 18.22
N TYR A 268 14.41 2.90 17.41
CA TYR A 268 13.83 2.44 16.16
C TYR A 268 13.86 0.91 16.00
N ALA A 269 12.84 0.39 15.31
CA ALA A 269 12.85 -0.94 14.75
C ALA A 269 12.83 -0.84 13.22
N ALA A 270 13.87 -1.35 12.55
CA ALA A 270 13.96 -1.24 11.10
C ALA A 270 13.40 -2.50 10.43
N GLU A 271 12.56 -2.30 9.42
CA GLU A 271 11.95 -3.35 8.62
C GLU A 271 12.03 -3.04 7.12
N LYS A 272 12.27 -4.06 6.31
CA LYS A 272 12.08 -3.97 4.86
C LYS A 272 10.59 -3.89 4.52
N ARG A 273 10.24 -3.07 3.54
CA ARG A 273 8.88 -2.93 3.06
C ARG A 273 8.83 -2.85 1.53
N ASN A 274 7.81 -3.44 0.95
CA ASN A 274 7.46 -3.18 -0.44
C ASN A 274 6.50 -1.98 -0.53
N PRO A 275 6.48 -1.23 -1.64
CA PRO A 275 5.50 -0.18 -1.85
C PRO A 275 4.11 -0.80 -1.99
N ARG A 276 3.29 -0.68 -0.95
CA ARG A 276 1.92 -1.24 -0.87
C ARG A 276 0.96 -0.23 -0.25
N PRO A 277 -0.35 -0.33 -0.50
CA PRO A 277 -1.35 0.58 0.10
C PRO A 277 -1.33 0.60 1.63
N THR A 278 -0.95 -0.52 2.29
CA THR A 278 -0.77 -0.58 3.75
C THR A 278 0.29 0.39 4.29
N ALA A 279 1.11 0.98 3.42
CA ALA A 279 2.07 2.01 3.79
C ALA A 279 1.39 3.24 4.42
N ARG A 280 0.25 3.68 3.87
CA ARG A 280 -0.50 4.81 4.41
C ARG A 280 -1.10 4.51 5.78
N VAL A 281 -1.57 3.26 6.00
CA VAL A 281 -2.05 2.82 7.32
C VAL A 281 -0.92 2.86 8.35
N ALA A 282 0.28 2.43 7.96
CA ALA A 282 1.45 2.54 8.83
C ALA A 282 1.79 3.99 9.18
N SER A 283 1.70 4.91 8.21
CA SER A 283 1.94 6.34 8.43
C SER A 283 0.88 6.98 9.33
N ASP A 284 -0.37 6.56 9.23
CA ASP A 284 -1.43 7.00 10.13
C ASP A 284 -1.17 6.57 11.59
N LEU A 285 -0.73 5.31 11.78
CA LEU A 285 -0.50 4.74 13.11
C LEU A 285 0.81 5.21 13.75
N TYR A 286 1.81 5.48 12.92
CA TYR A 286 3.14 5.88 13.36
C TYR A 286 3.54 7.20 12.65
N PRO A 287 3.00 8.34 13.10
CA PRO A 287 3.31 9.63 12.49
C PRO A 287 4.80 9.98 12.58
N ASP A 288 5.52 9.44 13.58
CA ASP A 288 6.95 9.63 13.75
C ASP A 288 7.81 8.56 13.05
N ALA A 289 7.18 7.63 12.31
CA ALA A 289 7.91 6.64 11.55
C ALA A 289 8.80 7.28 10.48
N ARG A 290 10.02 6.76 10.37
CA ARG A 290 11.00 7.18 9.37
C ARG A 290 10.95 6.26 8.15
N GLU A 291 11.20 6.80 6.97
CA GLU A 291 11.17 6.01 5.74
C GLU A 291 12.39 6.28 4.85
N ILE A 292 13.08 5.21 4.51
CA ILE A 292 14.23 5.21 3.61
C ILE A 292 13.76 4.55 2.31
N PHE A 293 13.55 5.35 1.26
CA PHE A 293 13.33 4.81 -0.09
C PHE A 293 14.67 4.41 -0.68
N LEU A 294 14.89 3.11 -0.81
CA LEU A 294 16.11 2.56 -1.36
C LEU A 294 15.88 2.10 -2.79
N VAL A 295 16.51 2.79 -3.72
CA VAL A 295 16.35 2.60 -5.16
C VAL A 295 17.66 2.21 -5.83
N ARG A 296 17.57 1.68 -7.01
CA ARG A 296 18.70 1.35 -7.89
C ARG A 296 18.32 1.66 -9.32
N GLU A 297 19.30 1.89 -10.18
CA GLU A 297 19.07 2.02 -11.61
C GLU A 297 18.18 0.84 -12.09
N PRO A 298 16.97 1.14 -12.61
CA PRO A 298 15.95 0.09 -12.82
C PRO A 298 16.39 -1.03 -13.76
N ARG A 299 17.19 -0.72 -14.80
CA ARG A 299 17.72 -1.73 -15.75
C ARG A 299 18.76 -2.64 -15.08
N ASP A 300 19.63 -2.10 -14.19
CA ASP A 300 20.56 -2.91 -13.40
C ASP A 300 19.84 -3.79 -12.37
N MET A 301 18.72 -3.32 -11.88
CA MET A 301 17.85 -4.10 -11.00
C MET A 301 17.26 -5.30 -11.73
N VAL A 302 16.74 -5.11 -12.96
CA VAL A 302 16.27 -6.19 -13.84
C VAL A 302 17.39 -7.21 -14.09
N CYS A 303 18.61 -6.76 -14.45
CA CYS A 303 19.77 -7.67 -14.57
C CYS A 303 20.00 -8.51 -13.33
N SER A 304 19.93 -7.87 -12.16
CA SER A 304 20.14 -8.57 -10.88
C SER A 304 19.03 -9.57 -10.55
N MET A 305 17.78 -9.28 -10.93
CA MET A 305 16.66 -10.19 -10.75
C MET A 305 16.78 -11.42 -11.67
N ILE A 306 17.10 -11.22 -12.94
CA ILE A 306 17.32 -12.29 -13.93
C ILE A 306 18.47 -13.19 -13.46
N SER A 307 19.65 -12.61 -13.14
CA SER A 307 20.80 -13.38 -12.69
C SER A 307 20.55 -14.13 -11.37
N PHE A 308 19.71 -13.58 -10.49
CA PHE A 308 19.31 -14.27 -9.25
C PHE A 308 18.43 -15.48 -9.54
N TYR A 309 17.43 -15.32 -10.43
CA TYR A 309 16.55 -16.41 -10.85
C TYR A 309 17.35 -17.52 -11.54
N GLU A 310 18.20 -17.18 -12.50
CA GLU A 310 19.02 -18.17 -13.24
C GLU A 310 19.91 -19.01 -12.31
N ARG A 311 20.47 -18.39 -11.27
CA ARG A 311 21.34 -19.06 -10.31
C ARG A 311 20.60 -19.91 -9.29
N THR A 312 19.45 -19.46 -8.81
CA THR A 312 18.74 -20.08 -7.69
C THR A 312 17.57 -20.93 -8.12
N GLN A 313 17.03 -20.72 -9.32
CA GLN A 313 15.76 -21.27 -9.83
C GLN A 313 14.56 -21.01 -8.90
N LEU A 314 14.71 -20.04 -7.98
CA LEU A 314 13.61 -19.61 -7.11
C LEU A 314 12.75 -18.59 -7.85
N VAL A 315 11.46 -18.88 -7.98
CA VAL A 315 10.49 -17.94 -8.49
C VAL A 315 10.43 -16.74 -7.54
N SER A 316 10.94 -15.62 -8.02
CA SER A 316 11.00 -14.39 -7.24
C SER A 316 10.88 -13.18 -8.17
N PHE A 317 10.37 -12.09 -7.63
CA PHE A 317 10.18 -10.82 -8.36
C PHE A 317 9.29 -10.93 -9.60
N GLY A 318 8.40 -11.90 -9.67
CA GLY A 318 7.53 -12.13 -10.84
C GLY A 318 8.21 -12.81 -12.03
N ARG A 319 9.48 -13.21 -11.91
CA ARG A 319 10.17 -13.98 -12.96
C ARG A 319 9.95 -15.47 -12.73
N ASP A 320 9.22 -16.12 -13.63
CA ASP A 320 9.12 -17.57 -13.73
C ASP A 320 9.27 -18.01 -15.19
N GLN A 321 9.28 -19.31 -15.43
CA GLN A 321 9.43 -19.85 -16.79
C GLN A 321 8.23 -19.59 -17.72
N ARG A 322 7.12 -19.14 -17.17
CA ARG A 322 5.85 -18.90 -17.89
C ARG A 322 5.64 -17.43 -18.21
N ALA A 323 6.20 -16.53 -17.38
CA ALA A 323 6.09 -15.09 -17.61
C ALA A 323 7.02 -14.66 -18.76
N GLY A 324 6.46 -14.02 -19.77
CA GLY A 324 7.23 -13.35 -20.83
C GLY A 324 7.99 -12.14 -20.29
N ASP A 325 8.95 -11.66 -21.05
CA ASP A 325 9.75 -10.49 -20.67
C ASP A 325 8.88 -9.23 -20.51
N ASP A 326 7.86 -9.07 -21.34
CA ASP A 326 6.89 -7.95 -21.26
C ASP A 326 6.12 -7.96 -19.94
N GLU A 327 5.60 -9.12 -19.53
CA GLU A 327 4.85 -9.25 -18.27
C GLU A 327 5.75 -9.00 -17.07
N PHE A 328 6.96 -9.56 -17.08
CA PHE A 328 7.95 -9.38 -16.02
C PHE A 328 8.35 -7.90 -15.87
N VAL A 329 8.72 -7.22 -16.97
CA VAL A 329 9.12 -5.81 -16.95
C VAL A 329 7.94 -4.92 -16.59
N SER A 330 6.73 -5.21 -17.09
CA SER A 330 5.51 -4.49 -16.73
C SER A 330 5.19 -4.58 -15.23
N GLY A 331 5.38 -5.75 -14.62
CA GLY A 331 5.21 -5.92 -13.17
C GLY A 331 6.18 -5.05 -12.35
N ILE A 332 7.44 -4.96 -12.79
CA ILE A 332 8.45 -4.08 -12.16
C ILE A 332 8.08 -2.61 -12.36
N ALA A 333 7.65 -2.22 -13.57
CA ALA A 333 7.23 -0.85 -13.86
C ALA A 333 6.05 -0.43 -12.98
N HIS A 334 5.10 -1.32 -12.75
CA HIS A 334 3.99 -1.06 -11.82
C HIS A 334 4.49 -0.83 -10.39
N ALA A 335 5.38 -1.69 -9.89
CA ALA A 335 5.97 -1.53 -8.56
C ALA A 335 6.81 -0.24 -8.42
N LEU A 336 7.52 0.17 -9.47
CA LEU A 336 8.27 1.43 -9.51
C LEU A 336 7.33 2.65 -9.45
N ARG A 337 6.25 2.65 -10.22
CA ARG A 337 5.23 3.71 -10.15
C ARG A 337 4.61 3.83 -8.75
N ASP A 338 4.32 2.70 -8.11
CA ASP A 338 3.83 2.67 -6.72
C ASP A 338 4.87 3.26 -5.76
N LEU A 339 6.15 2.93 -5.94
CA LEU A 339 7.23 3.46 -5.11
C LEU A 339 7.39 4.97 -5.29
N VAL A 340 7.42 5.45 -6.54
CA VAL A 340 7.50 6.89 -6.86
C VAL A 340 6.31 7.65 -6.28
N ARG A 341 5.10 7.11 -6.40
CA ARG A 341 3.91 7.72 -5.79
C ARG A 341 4.04 7.87 -4.28
N GLN A 342 4.45 6.81 -3.58
CA GLN A 342 4.66 6.86 -2.14
C GLN A 342 5.81 7.79 -1.75
N LEU A 343 6.88 7.84 -2.52
CA LEU A 343 7.97 8.80 -2.32
C LEU A 343 7.47 10.25 -2.43
N ARG A 344 6.63 10.56 -3.41
CA ARG A 344 6.02 11.90 -3.57
C ARG A 344 5.14 12.27 -2.37
N GLU A 345 4.33 11.34 -1.89
CA GLU A 345 3.44 11.54 -0.73
C GLU A 345 4.23 11.78 0.57
N ARG A 346 5.42 11.20 0.67
CA ARG A 346 6.27 11.25 1.87
C ARG A 346 7.52 12.11 1.71
N ARG A 347 7.59 12.94 0.67
CA ARG A 347 8.81 13.64 0.26
C ARG A 347 9.48 14.46 1.37
N GLU A 348 8.70 15.06 2.25
CA GLU A 348 9.21 15.88 3.35
C GLU A 348 9.62 15.04 4.58
N GLU A 349 9.12 13.81 4.67
CA GLU A 349 9.26 12.93 5.83
C GLU A 349 10.14 11.70 5.55
N ALA A 350 10.72 11.60 4.36
CA ALA A 350 11.48 10.46 3.90
C ALA A 350 12.84 10.86 3.30
N ILE A 351 13.75 9.90 3.22
CA ILE A 351 15.02 10.04 2.54
C ILE A 351 15.11 9.09 1.34
N LEU A 352 15.54 9.61 0.19
CA LEU A 352 15.88 8.80 -0.97
C LEU A 352 17.37 8.40 -0.91
N VAL A 353 17.64 7.11 -0.99
CA VAL A 353 19.00 6.54 -1.04
C VAL A 353 19.15 5.73 -2.31
N ARG A 354 20.15 6.04 -3.11
CA ARG A 354 20.49 5.27 -4.31
C ARG A 354 21.48 4.17 -3.95
N TYR A 355 21.31 3.01 -4.54
CA TYR A 355 22.23 1.88 -4.38
C TYR A 355 23.66 2.26 -4.78
N GLU A 356 23.79 3.03 -5.83
CA GLU A 356 25.06 3.49 -6.38
C GLU A 356 25.84 4.34 -5.36
N ASP A 357 25.14 5.24 -4.65
CA ASP A 357 25.72 6.04 -3.56
C ASP A 357 26.08 5.14 -2.37
N LEU A 358 25.19 4.21 -2.01
CA LEU A 358 25.40 3.30 -0.89
C LEU A 358 26.64 2.41 -1.09
N VAL A 359 26.91 1.99 -2.31
CA VAL A 359 28.07 1.14 -2.65
C VAL A 359 29.30 1.99 -2.90
N GLY A 360 29.17 3.14 -3.59
CA GLY A 360 30.27 4.03 -3.93
C GLY A 360 30.89 4.70 -2.70
N ASP A 361 30.07 5.24 -1.82
CA ASP A 361 30.50 5.81 -0.52
C ASP A 361 29.52 5.42 0.60
N THR A 362 29.74 4.21 1.13
CA THR A 362 28.93 3.67 2.23
C THR A 362 29.00 4.57 3.47
N ALA A 363 30.15 5.18 3.78
CA ALA A 363 30.30 5.97 5.00
C ALA A 363 29.52 7.29 4.91
N ALA A 364 29.65 8.03 3.80
CA ALA A 364 28.88 9.24 3.58
C ALA A 364 27.37 8.98 3.51
N THR A 365 26.96 7.89 2.85
CA THR A 365 25.56 7.50 2.76
C THR A 365 25.01 7.13 4.13
N LEU A 366 25.75 6.36 4.95
CA LEU A 366 25.35 6.04 6.32
C LEU A 366 25.23 7.31 7.18
N ALA A 367 26.20 8.23 7.10
CA ALA A 367 26.13 9.48 7.83
C ALA A 367 24.86 10.28 7.49
N ARG A 368 24.51 10.37 6.22
CA ARG A 368 23.28 11.02 5.76
C ARG A 368 22.02 10.34 6.30
N VAL A 369 21.98 9.00 6.31
CA VAL A 369 20.85 8.24 6.87
C VAL A 369 20.75 8.43 8.39
N LEU A 370 21.85 8.35 9.13
CA LEU A 370 21.85 8.55 10.58
C LEU A 370 21.47 9.97 10.99
N ASN A 371 21.89 10.98 10.24
CA ASN A 371 21.46 12.36 10.44
C ASN A 371 19.94 12.51 10.21
N TYR A 372 19.41 11.91 9.17
CA TYR A 372 17.97 11.87 8.91
C TYR A 372 17.19 11.18 10.03
N LEU A 373 17.73 10.12 10.61
CA LEU A 373 17.14 9.40 11.77
C LEU A 373 17.34 10.15 13.09
N GLU A 374 17.98 11.31 13.09
CA GLU A 374 18.33 12.05 14.30
C GLU A 374 19.22 11.25 15.29
N LEU A 375 20.03 10.35 14.73
CA LEU A 375 21.01 9.53 15.45
C LEU A 375 22.45 9.88 15.02
N PRO A 376 22.91 11.12 15.17
CA PRO A 376 24.23 11.51 14.72
C PRO A 376 25.30 10.69 15.46
N THR A 377 26.20 10.12 14.70
CA THR A 377 27.21 9.17 15.20
C THR A 377 28.59 9.67 14.81
N GLY A 378 29.54 9.60 15.73
CA GLY A 378 30.93 10.02 15.48
C GLY A 378 31.60 9.17 14.39
N ALA A 379 32.58 9.76 13.70
CA ALA A 379 33.26 9.13 12.56
C ALA A 379 33.87 7.75 12.88
N ASP A 380 34.36 7.55 14.10
CA ASP A 380 34.94 6.26 14.51
C ASP A 380 33.87 5.19 14.62
N SER A 381 32.75 5.49 15.29
CA SER A 381 31.62 4.56 15.37
C SER A 381 31.00 4.28 14.02
N GLN A 382 30.92 5.27 13.12
CA GLN A 382 30.46 5.03 11.74
C GLN A 382 31.38 4.05 10.99
N ARG A 383 32.70 4.19 11.15
CA ARG A 383 33.67 3.24 10.56
C ARG A 383 33.48 1.83 11.10
N GLU A 384 33.24 1.69 12.40
CA GLU A 384 32.95 0.40 13.02
C GLU A 384 31.67 -0.24 12.50
N ILE A 385 30.57 0.54 12.43
CA ILE A 385 29.28 0.09 11.83
C ILE A 385 29.50 -0.40 10.39
N VAL A 386 30.22 0.35 9.56
CA VAL A 386 30.51 -0.04 8.18
C VAL A 386 31.35 -1.32 8.13
N ALA A 387 32.35 -1.46 8.98
CA ALA A 387 33.19 -2.66 9.04
C ALA A 387 32.36 -3.91 9.45
N GLN A 388 31.53 -3.79 10.47
CA GLN A 388 30.64 -4.87 10.92
C GLN A 388 29.63 -5.25 9.83
N ALA A 389 28.98 -4.28 9.19
CA ALA A 389 27.99 -4.52 8.15
C ALA A 389 28.56 -5.16 6.88
N ARG A 390 29.85 -4.95 6.60
CA ARG A 390 30.56 -5.53 5.45
C ARG A 390 31.17 -6.89 5.77
N ALA A 391 31.21 -7.31 7.02
CA ALA A 391 31.70 -8.64 7.38
C ALA A 391 30.90 -9.70 6.59
N SER A 392 31.59 -10.44 5.73
CA SER A 392 30.96 -11.37 4.82
C SER A 392 30.46 -12.59 5.60
N THR A 393 29.18 -12.92 5.42
CA THR A 393 28.62 -14.19 5.90
C THR A 393 28.38 -15.11 4.71
N SER A 394 28.37 -16.44 4.93
CA SER A 394 28.05 -17.43 3.89
C SER A 394 26.70 -17.13 3.20
N ASP A 395 25.77 -16.56 3.94
CA ASP A 395 24.45 -16.20 3.44
C ASP A 395 24.49 -14.94 2.57
N SER A 396 25.33 -13.95 2.92
CA SER A 396 25.50 -12.74 2.09
C SER A 396 26.14 -13.08 0.74
N GLU A 397 27.02 -14.06 0.68
CA GLU A 397 27.66 -14.53 -0.56
C GLU A 397 26.67 -15.21 -1.50
N ARG A 398 25.72 -15.97 -0.97
CA ARG A 398 24.66 -16.61 -1.77
C ARG A 398 23.74 -15.60 -2.48
N HIS A 399 23.60 -14.39 -1.97
CA HIS A 399 22.76 -13.36 -2.57
C HIS A 399 23.49 -12.43 -3.54
N ARG A 400 24.82 -12.50 -3.63
CA ARG A 400 25.59 -11.72 -4.62
C ARG A 400 25.38 -12.27 -6.01
N THR A 401 25.13 -11.40 -6.98
CA THR A 401 25.02 -11.73 -8.40
C THR A 401 26.20 -11.21 -9.23
N THR A 402 27.17 -10.56 -8.58
CA THR A 402 28.42 -10.05 -9.16
C THR A 402 29.60 -10.30 -8.24
N ALA A 403 30.81 -10.32 -8.76
CA ALA A 403 32.03 -10.55 -7.99
C ALA A 403 32.26 -9.48 -6.92
N ASP A 404 31.96 -8.23 -7.24
CA ASP A 404 31.98 -7.09 -6.35
C ASP A 404 30.73 -6.22 -6.59
N ALA A 405 30.41 -5.33 -5.63
CA ALA A 405 29.23 -4.49 -5.71
C ALA A 405 29.37 -3.39 -6.77
N GLY A 406 30.58 -2.86 -6.98
CA GLY A 406 30.83 -1.82 -7.98
C GLY A 406 30.61 -2.31 -9.41
N SER A 407 31.02 -3.55 -9.72
CA SER A 407 30.81 -4.16 -11.05
C SER A 407 29.34 -4.35 -11.42
N SER A 408 28.45 -4.19 -10.44
CA SER A 408 27.00 -4.29 -10.64
C SER A 408 26.35 -2.99 -11.14
N ILE A 409 27.08 -1.87 -11.15
CA ILE A 409 26.60 -0.57 -11.59
C ILE A 409 26.80 -0.43 -13.10
N GLY A 410 25.76 -0.06 -13.83
CA GLY A 410 25.78 0.12 -15.27
C GLY A 410 25.90 -1.19 -16.07
N ARG A 411 25.75 -2.35 -15.41
CA ARG A 411 25.88 -3.67 -16.03
C ARG A 411 24.82 -3.94 -17.09
N TRP A 412 23.68 -3.29 -17.02
CA TRP A 412 22.58 -3.46 -17.95
C TRP A 412 22.96 -3.23 -19.41
N ARG A 413 23.93 -2.32 -19.67
CA ARG A 413 24.43 -2.04 -21.02
C ARG A 413 25.15 -3.24 -21.65
N ARG A 414 25.66 -4.14 -20.83
CA ARG A 414 26.44 -5.33 -21.25
C ARG A 414 25.62 -6.61 -21.11
N ASP A 415 24.82 -6.72 -20.05
CA ASP A 415 24.20 -7.97 -19.63
C ASP A 415 22.75 -8.14 -20.16
N LEU A 416 22.08 -7.06 -20.57
CA LEU A 416 20.77 -7.13 -21.23
C LEU A 416 20.92 -7.11 -22.76
N SER A 417 20.09 -7.90 -23.45
CA SER A 417 19.97 -7.81 -24.92
C SER A 417 19.38 -6.46 -25.33
N GLU A 418 19.70 -5.98 -26.55
CA GLU A 418 19.17 -4.71 -27.07
C GLU A 418 17.62 -4.62 -26.99
N PRO A 419 16.84 -5.66 -27.35
CA PRO A 419 15.40 -5.62 -27.18
C PRO A 419 14.96 -5.43 -25.71
N MET A 420 15.64 -6.10 -24.77
CA MET A 420 15.34 -5.98 -23.34
C MET A 420 15.72 -4.58 -22.81
N GLN A 421 16.84 -3.99 -23.27
CA GLN A 421 17.20 -2.62 -22.92
C GLN A 421 16.15 -1.62 -23.39
N ALA A 422 15.66 -1.74 -24.62
CA ALA A 422 14.62 -0.89 -25.18
C ALA A 422 13.29 -1.05 -24.40
N LEU A 423 12.88 -2.30 -24.10
CA LEU A 423 11.70 -2.61 -23.32
C LEU A 423 11.75 -1.96 -21.93
N CYS A 424 12.84 -2.16 -21.20
CA CYS A 424 13.03 -1.58 -19.86
C CYS A 424 13.05 -0.05 -19.91
N THR A 425 13.77 0.55 -20.88
CA THR A 425 13.85 2.01 -21.02
C THR A 425 12.47 2.61 -21.26
N SER A 426 11.69 2.00 -22.15
CA SER A 426 10.31 2.44 -22.41
C SER A 426 9.39 2.25 -21.19
N ALA A 427 9.45 1.09 -20.53
CA ALA A 427 8.56 0.76 -19.42
C ALA A 427 8.82 1.61 -18.16
N PHE A 428 10.06 2.06 -17.95
CA PHE A 428 10.47 2.83 -16.77
C PHE A 428 10.59 4.34 -17.02
N ALA A 429 10.28 4.82 -18.22
CA ALA A 429 10.48 6.21 -18.64
C ALA A 429 9.93 7.25 -17.65
N GLU A 430 8.72 7.02 -17.11
CA GLU A 430 8.06 7.93 -16.19
C GLU A 430 8.70 7.99 -14.79
N THR A 431 9.63 7.08 -14.47
CA THR A 431 10.21 6.96 -13.12
C THR A 431 11.65 7.41 -13.04
N PHE A 432 12.37 7.56 -14.17
CA PHE A 432 13.79 7.89 -14.16
C PHE A 432 14.08 9.22 -13.48
N ASP A 433 13.41 10.30 -13.85
CA ASP A 433 13.65 11.64 -13.30
C ASP A 433 13.42 11.69 -11.79
N GLU A 434 12.32 11.09 -11.32
CA GLU A 434 11.95 11.08 -9.90
C GLU A 434 12.94 10.28 -9.04
N LEU A 435 13.57 9.28 -9.61
CA LEU A 435 14.57 8.44 -8.94
C LEU A 435 16.02 8.94 -9.19
N GLY A 436 16.20 9.98 -10.00
CA GLY A 436 17.49 10.59 -10.30
C GLY A 436 18.34 9.76 -11.26
N TYR A 437 17.73 9.08 -12.23
CA TYR A 437 18.41 8.33 -13.28
C TYR A 437 18.14 8.93 -14.66
N GLU A 438 19.02 8.61 -15.60
CA GLU A 438 18.87 9.01 -17.00
C GLU A 438 18.16 7.91 -17.82
N PRO A 439 17.25 8.27 -18.74
CA PRO A 439 16.56 7.32 -19.62
C PRO A 439 17.47 6.47 -20.49
#